data_796387de6e07150785eb62aa95f09a22
#
_entry.id   796387de6e07150785eb62aa95f09a22
#
_cell.length_a   1.000
_cell.length_b   1.000
_cell.length_c   1.000
_cell.angle_alpha   90.00
_cell.angle_beta   90.00
_cell.angle_gamma   90.00
#
_symmetry.space_group_name_H-M   'P 1'
#
loop_
_entity.id
_entity.type
_entity.pdbx_description
1 polymer ?
#
loop_
_entity_poly.entity_id
_entity_poly.type
_entity_poly.pdbx_seq_one_letter_code
_entity_poly.pdbx_strand_id
1 'polypeptide(L)'
;WATDGHKWLNVPYDSGYAFIAHPAAHFKTFTSQAGYLKEDGKARDEYNWTPELSRRARGYTTYAVIKELGSTGIENLVERCCRHAAAIVEGAGQLPHTEVLAYPIINQGLLRFKNPLGGDVESLHDQFTEQVIAAINASGEAFFQPSTFKRKRCMRVSVSGWRTNEEDVRRT
;
A
#
# COMPACT_ATOMS: atom_id res chain seq x y z
N TRP A 1 11.68 -11.80 3.11
CA TRP A 1 11.04 -10.55 2.68
C TRP A 1 9.66 -10.83 2.13
N ALA A 2 8.72 -9.93 2.37
CA ALA A 2 7.37 -10.04 1.82
C ALA A 2 6.90 -8.68 1.31
N THR A 3 6.10 -8.70 0.23
CA THR A 3 5.45 -7.51 -0.31
C THR A 3 4.12 -7.86 -0.96
N ASP A 4 3.23 -6.88 -1.04
CA ASP A 4 1.90 -7.07 -1.61
C ASP A 4 1.84 -6.56 -3.06
N GLY A 5 1.70 -7.49 -3.99
CA GLY A 5 1.51 -7.17 -5.40
C GLY A 5 0.21 -6.39 -5.67
N HIS A 6 -0.83 -6.67 -4.89
CA HIS A 6 -2.10 -5.96 -4.96
C HIS A 6 -2.05 -4.52 -4.40
N LYS A 7 -0.88 -4.04 -3.94
CA LYS A 7 -0.62 -2.64 -3.61
C LYS A 7 0.23 -2.00 -4.69
N TRP A 8 1.52 -2.30 -4.71
CA TRP A 8 2.47 -1.63 -5.61
C TRP A 8 2.29 -1.94 -7.10
N LEU A 9 2.00 -3.19 -7.46
CA LEU A 9 1.81 -3.56 -8.86
C LEU A 9 0.37 -3.43 -9.34
N ASN A 10 -0.56 -3.07 -8.45
CA ASN A 10 -1.99 -2.95 -8.76
C ASN A 10 -2.61 -4.23 -9.37
N VAL A 11 -2.05 -5.39 -9.08
CA VAL A 11 -2.66 -6.66 -9.47
C VAL A 11 -3.90 -6.95 -8.61
N PRO A 12 -4.84 -7.76 -9.08
CA PRO A 12 -6.05 -8.07 -8.31
C PRO A 12 -5.75 -8.70 -6.94
N TYR A 13 -6.61 -8.42 -5.97
CA TYR A 13 -6.62 -9.11 -4.68
C TYR A 13 -6.93 -10.61 -4.90
N ASP A 14 -6.31 -11.48 -4.17
CA ASP A 14 -5.21 -11.28 -3.24
C ASP A 14 -3.89 -11.66 -3.93
N SER A 15 -2.85 -10.92 -3.77
CA SER A 15 -1.54 -11.24 -4.34
C SER A 15 -0.43 -10.71 -3.44
N GLY A 16 0.30 -11.62 -2.83
CA GLY A 16 1.49 -11.33 -2.03
C GLY A 16 2.69 -12.14 -2.52
N TYR A 17 3.89 -11.60 -2.32
CA TYR A 17 5.14 -12.25 -2.69
C TYR A 17 5.98 -12.49 -1.46
N ALA A 18 6.56 -13.69 -1.37
CA ALA A 18 7.53 -14.04 -0.35
C ALA A 18 8.88 -14.38 -0.99
N PHE A 19 9.93 -13.78 -0.48
CA PHE A 19 11.31 -14.03 -0.89
C PHE A 19 12.01 -14.73 0.26
N ILE A 20 12.37 -16.00 0.06
CA ILE A 20 12.82 -16.89 1.11
C ILE A 20 14.32 -17.17 0.93
N ALA A 21 15.11 -16.87 1.96
CA ALA A 21 16.55 -17.09 1.96
C ALA A 21 16.95 -18.59 2.15
N HIS A 22 16.06 -19.40 2.73
CA HIS A 22 16.34 -20.81 3.06
C HIS A 22 15.37 -21.76 2.32
N PRO A 23 15.55 -21.99 1.01
CA PRO A 23 14.61 -22.75 0.19
C PRO A 23 14.39 -24.19 0.67
N ALA A 24 15.42 -24.86 1.19
CA ALA A 24 15.27 -26.21 1.69
C ALA A 24 14.37 -26.31 2.93
N ALA A 25 14.43 -25.35 3.84
CA ALA A 25 13.54 -25.28 5.00
C ALA A 25 12.11 -24.97 4.56
N HIS A 26 11.94 -24.05 3.61
CA HIS A 26 10.65 -23.70 3.04
C HIS A 26 9.99 -24.91 2.37
N PHE A 27 10.72 -25.59 1.47
CA PHE A 27 10.24 -26.80 0.81
C PHE A 27 9.81 -27.87 1.83
N LYS A 28 10.66 -28.16 2.82
CA LYS A 28 10.34 -29.14 3.88
C LYS A 28 9.07 -28.79 4.66
N THR A 29 8.79 -27.51 4.84
CA THR A 29 7.61 -27.04 5.59
C THR A 29 6.32 -27.24 4.82
N PHE A 30 6.31 -27.00 3.50
CA PHE A 30 5.11 -26.99 2.69
C PHE A 30 4.92 -28.22 1.81
N THR A 31 5.96 -29.04 1.62
CA THR A 31 5.87 -30.27 0.84
C THR A 31 4.73 -31.16 1.35
N SER A 32 3.81 -31.47 0.46
CA SER A 32 2.71 -32.41 0.69
C SER A 32 2.95 -33.68 -0.12
N GLN A 33 2.86 -34.84 0.52
CA GLN A 33 2.97 -36.14 -0.15
C GLN A 33 1.57 -36.76 -0.30
N ALA A 34 1.19 -37.04 -1.53
CA ALA A 34 0.00 -37.82 -1.84
C ALA A 34 0.36 -38.84 -2.94
N GLY A 35 -0.18 -40.03 -2.84
CA GLY A 35 0.18 -41.15 -3.75
C GLY A 35 -0.09 -40.89 -5.24
N TYR A 36 -0.90 -39.88 -5.57
CA TYR A 36 -1.19 -39.46 -6.94
C TYR A 36 -0.31 -38.30 -7.44
N LEU A 37 0.45 -37.65 -6.52
CA LEU A 37 1.39 -36.59 -6.88
C LEU A 37 2.73 -37.23 -7.24
N LYS A 38 3.05 -37.23 -8.52
CA LYS A 38 4.33 -37.72 -9.03
C LYS A 38 5.19 -36.51 -9.43
N GLU A 39 6.33 -36.38 -8.79
CA GLU A 39 7.36 -35.43 -9.18
C GLU A 39 8.17 -36.01 -10.35
N ASP A 40 8.19 -35.36 -11.49
CA ASP A 40 9.05 -35.77 -12.62
C ASP A 40 10.44 -35.12 -12.59
N GLY A 41 10.67 -34.23 -11.63
CA GLY A 41 11.93 -33.54 -11.41
C GLY A 41 12.33 -32.54 -12.49
N LYS A 42 11.47 -32.31 -13.50
CA LYS A 42 11.80 -31.41 -14.63
C LYS A 42 11.44 -29.96 -14.37
N ALA A 43 10.45 -29.74 -13.52
CA ALA A 43 9.97 -28.40 -13.18
C ALA A 43 9.69 -28.33 -11.68
N ARG A 44 9.61 -27.12 -11.17
CA ARG A 44 9.20 -26.86 -9.80
C ARG A 44 7.69 -27.03 -9.68
N ASP A 45 7.28 -27.93 -8.78
CA ASP A 45 5.90 -28.12 -8.41
C ASP A 45 5.47 -27.10 -7.37
N GLU A 46 4.65 -26.14 -7.76
CA GLU A 46 4.30 -24.99 -6.91
C GLU A 46 3.53 -25.37 -5.63
N TYR A 47 2.83 -26.50 -5.58
CA TYR A 47 2.15 -26.98 -4.38
C TYR A 47 3.11 -27.31 -3.24
N ASN A 48 4.38 -27.59 -3.52
CA ASN A 48 5.42 -27.83 -2.51
C ASN A 48 5.98 -26.54 -1.87
N TRP A 49 5.50 -25.38 -2.31
CA TRP A 49 6.06 -24.08 -1.90
C TRP A 49 5.04 -23.13 -1.31
N THR A 50 3.78 -23.57 -1.19
CA THR A 50 2.67 -22.77 -0.69
C THR A 50 1.84 -23.60 0.30
N PRO A 51 1.13 -22.96 1.26
CA PRO A 51 0.26 -23.69 2.19
C PRO A 51 -1.02 -24.25 1.55
N GLU A 52 -1.27 -23.96 0.27
CA GLU A 52 -2.49 -24.34 -0.46
C GLU A 52 -2.13 -25.27 -1.62
N LEU A 53 -2.88 -26.36 -1.78
CA LEU A 53 -2.73 -27.25 -2.96
C LEU A 53 -3.42 -26.64 -4.18
N SER A 54 -4.75 -26.51 -4.13
CA SER A 54 -5.53 -25.87 -5.18
C SER A 54 -5.74 -24.40 -4.85
N ARG A 55 -5.35 -23.50 -5.76
CA ARG A 55 -5.38 -22.06 -5.53
C ARG A 55 -5.57 -21.28 -6.81
N ARG A 56 -5.98 -20.03 -6.68
CA ARG A 56 -6.05 -19.11 -7.81
C ARG A 56 -4.63 -18.87 -8.39
N ALA A 57 -4.53 -18.81 -9.70
CA ALA A 57 -3.28 -18.56 -10.43
C ALA A 57 -2.83 -17.10 -10.32
N ARG A 58 -2.49 -16.65 -9.11
CA ARG A 58 -2.09 -15.26 -8.80
C ARG A 58 -0.84 -14.81 -9.57
N GLY A 59 0.05 -15.75 -9.85
CA GLY A 59 1.27 -15.48 -10.64
C GLY A 59 1.00 -15.05 -12.07
N TYR A 60 -0.13 -15.45 -12.68
CA TYR A 60 -0.47 -15.09 -14.04
C TYR A 60 -0.71 -13.57 -14.20
N THR A 61 -1.49 -12.97 -13.31
CA THR A 61 -1.74 -11.52 -13.33
C THR A 61 -0.49 -10.73 -13.04
N THR A 62 0.36 -11.21 -12.14
CA THR A 62 1.68 -10.63 -11.87
C THR A 62 2.57 -10.66 -13.12
N TYR A 63 2.65 -11.81 -13.78
CA TYR A 63 3.40 -11.96 -15.03
C TYR A 63 2.90 -10.98 -16.11
N ALA A 64 1.58 -10.88 -16.29
CA ALA A 64 0.98 -9.98 -17.27
C ALA A 64 1.35 -8.51 -17.01
N VAL A 65 1.26 -8.04 -15.76
CA VAL A 65 1.64 -6.67 -15.39
C VAL A 65 3.13 -6.42 -15.61
N ILE A 66 3.99 -7.35 -15.23
CA ILE A 66 5.44 -7.22 -15.43
C ILE A 66 5.79 -7.19 -16.93
N LYS A 67 5.11 -8.00 -17.74
CA LYS A 67 5.30 -8.02 -19.20
C LYS A 67 4.80 -6.75 -19.87
N GLU A 68 3.67 -6.21 -19.41
CA GLU A 68 3.08 -4.97 -19.93
C GLU A 68 3.94 -3.74 -19.60
N LEU A 69 4.31 -3.59 -18.34
CA LEU A 69 5.03 -2.41 -17.87
C LEU A 69 6.54 -2.45 -18.10
N GLY A 70 7.13 -3.63 -18.04
CA GLY A 70 8.59 -3.79 -18.01
C GLY A 70 9.21 -3.14 -16.76
N SER A 71 10.53 -3.12 -16.68
CA SER A 71 11.25 -2.49 -15.57
C SER A 71 10.99 -0.98 -15.51
N THR A 72 11.06 -0.30 -16.64
CA THR A 72 10.86 1.15 -16.74
C THR A 72 9.43 1.57 -16.35
N GLY A 73 8.41 0.81 -16.78
CA GLY A 73 7.02 1.11 -16.43
C GLY A 73 6.75 0.92 -14.94
N ILE A 74 7.35 -0.10 -14.31
CA ILE A 74 7.26 -0.33 -12.86
C ILE A 74 7.97 0.78 -12.09
N GLU A 75 9.19 1.15 -12.50
CA GLU A 75 9.94 2.26 -11.91
C GLU A 75 9.13 3.56 -11.96
N ASN A 76 8.61 3.92 -13.13
CA ASN A 76 7.78 5.10 -13.32
C ASN A 76 6.51 5.09 -12.44
N LEU A 77 5.86 3.93 -12.27
CA LEU A 77 4.71 3.78 -11.40
C LEU A 77 5.06 4.08 -9.94
N VAL A 78 6.15 3.48 -9.45
CA VAL A 78 6.62 3.66 -8.06
C VAL A 78 7.01 5.12 -7.81
N GLU A 79 7.85 5.71 -8.67
CA GLU A 79 8.30 7.09 -8.53
C GLU A 79 7.14 8.09 -8.58
N ARG A 80 6.21 7.89 -9.50
CA ARG A 80 5.02 8.73 -9.61
C ARG A 80 4.17 8.68 -8.33
N CYS A 81 3.92 7.50 -7.78
CA CYS A 81 3.20 7.36 -6.51
C CYS A 81 3.92 8.07 -5.36
N CYS A 82 5.24 8.00 -5.32
CA CYS A 82 6.05 8.70 -4.32
C CYS A 82 5.95 10.22 -4.48
N ARG A 83 6.08 10.74 -5.71
CA ARG A 83 5.93 12.19 -5.98
C ARG A 83 4.54 12.69 -5.63
N HIS A 84 3.48 11.95 -5.97
CA HIS A 84 2.11 12.32 -5.65
C HIS A 84 1.87 12.36 -4.14
N ALA A 85 2.36 11.37 -3.39
CA ALA A 85 2.26 11.38 -1.94
C ALA A 85 2.97 12.58 -1.32
N ALA A 86 4.17 12.91 -1.80
CA ALA A 86 4.92 14.07 -1.36
C ALA A 86 4.16 15.37 -1.66
N ALA A 87 3.66 15.53 -2.88
CA ALA A 87 2.92 16.73 -3.30
C ALA A 87 1.64 16.94 -2.46
N ILE A 88 0.88 15.87 -2.17
CA ILE A 88 -0.31 15.97 -1.30
C ILE A 88 0.08 16.41 0.11
N VAL A 89 1.12 15.80 0.70
CA VAL A 89 1.54 16.13 2.07
C VAL A 89 2.12 17.53 2.16
N GLU A 90 2.93 17.94 1.18
CA GLU A 90 3.50 19.28 1.11
C GLU A 90 2.42 20.35 0.90
N GLY A 91 1.51 20.12 -0.06
CA GLY A 91 0.42 21.05 -0.34
C GLY A 91 -0.53 21.22 0.84
N ALA A 92 -1.00 20.12 1.41
CA ALA A 92 -1.85 20.17 2.60
C ALA A 92 -1.13 20.75 3.82
N GLY A 93 0.19 20.51 3.94
CA GLY A 93 1.02 21.06 5.01
C GLY A 93 1.14 22.59 5.00
N GLN A 94 0.83 23.25 3.88
CA GLN A 94 0.81 24.72 3.78
C GLN A 94 -0.54 25.32 4.27
N LEU A 95 -1.56 24.50 4.47
CA LEU A 95 -2.86 24.99 4.93
C LEU A 95 -2.79 25.39 6.40
N PRO A 96 -3.53 26.46 6.81
CA PRO A 96 -3.62 26.85 8.20
C PRO A 96 -4.05 25.67 9.09
N HIS A 97 -3.49 25.60 10.27
CA HIS A 97 -3.81 24.58 11.28
C HIS A 97 -3.48 23.14 10.86
N THR A 98 -2.69 22.93 9.82
CA THR A 98 -2.19 21.60 9.43
C THR A 98 -0.78 21.37 10.00
N GLU A 99 -0.58 20.18 10.56
CA GLU A 99 0.70 19.70 11.06
C GLU A 99 1.14 18.47 10.28
N VAL A 100 2.30 18.52 9.65
CA VAL A 100 2.91 17.34 9.02
C VAL A 100 3.60 16.53 10.09
N LEU A 101 3.05 15.36 10.43
CA LEU A 101 3.62 14.45 11.42
C LEU A 101 4.73 13.57 10.84
N ALA A 102 4.63 13.23 9.56
CA ALA A 102 5.67 12.51 8.85
C ALA A 102 5.62 12.84 7.35
N TYR A 103 6.75 13.27 6.82
CA TYR A 103 6.93 13.41 5.37
C TYR A 103 7.10 12.05 4.71
N PRO A 104 6.62 11.86 3.47
CA PRO A 104 6.79 10.63 2.74
C PRO A 104 8.28 10.34 2.46
N ILE A 105 8.73 9.15 2.86
CA ILE A 105 10.02 8.59 2.41
C ILE A 105 9.81 7.81 1.13
N ILE A 106 8.65 7.14 1.03
CA ILE A 106 8.18 6.46 -0.18
C ILE A 106 6.82 7.08 -0.56
N ASN A 107 5.73 6.32 -0.47
CA ASN A 107 4.41 6.73 -0.93
C ASN A 107 3.41 7.00 0.20
N GLN A 108 3.86 7.14 1.45
CA GLN A 108 2.98 7.40 2.59
C GLN A 108 3.50 8.54 3.45
N GLY A 109 2.58 9.40 3.89
CA GLY A 109 2.83 10.46 4.84
C GLY A 109 1.68 10.64 5.81
N LEU A 110 1.88 11.47 6.84
CA LEU A 110 0.92 11.68 7.91
C LEU A 110 0.68 13.17 8.14
N LEU A 111 -0.60 13.55 8.16
CA LEU A 111 -1.08 14.89 8.42
C LEU A 111 -1.99 14.90 9.64
N ARG A 112 -1.99 16.00 10.36
CA ARG A 112 -2.91 16.26 11.48
C ARG A 112 -3.51 17.64 11.34
N PHE A 113 -4.77 17.79 11.67
CA PHE A 113 -5.48 19.05 11.62
C PHE A 113 -5.77 19.54 13.04
N LYS A 114 -5.24 20.72 13.39
CA LYS A 114 -5.41 21.33 14.71
C LYS A 114 -6.70 22.12 14.76
N ASN A 115 -7.51 21.88 15.77
CA ASN A 115 -8.69 22.70 16.01
C ASN A 115 -8.25 24.16 16.32
N PRO A 116 -8.73 25.16 15.55
CA PRO A 116 -8.34 26.56 15.76
C PRO A 116 -8.69 27.12 17.14
N LEU A 117 -9.69 26.53 17.79
CA LEU A 117 -10.16 26.91 19.14
C LEU A 117 -9.71 25.93 20.22
N GLY A 118 -8.88 24.95 19.86
CA GLY A 118 -8.51 23.83 20.77
C GLY A 118 -7.43 24.15 21.79
N GLY A 119 -6.71 25.26 21.63
CA GLY A 119 -5.56 25.57 22.49
C GLY A 119 -4.55 24.41 22.54
N ASP A 120 -4.15 24.00 23.75
CA ASP A 120 -3.24 22.88 23.97
C ASP A 120 -3.97 21.55 24.29
N VAL A 121 -5.27 21.45 23.99
CA VAL A 121 -6.07 20.28 24.31
C VAL A 121 -5.99 19.26 23.18
N GLU A 122 -5.14 18.25 23.33
CA GLU A 122 -4.86 17.22 22.33
C GLU A 122 -6.12 16.50 21.84
N SER A 123 -7.08 16.20 22.72
CA SER A 123 -8.33 15.53 22.35
C SER A 123 -9.21 16.35 21.39
N LEU A 124 -9.17 17.67 21.47
CA LEU A 124 -9.89 18.55 20.54
C LEU A 124 -9.25 18.54 19.15
N HIS A 125 -7.94 18.45 19.08
CA HIS A 125 -7.22 18.30 17.81
C HIS A 125 -7.47 16.94 17.17
N ASP A 126 -7.53 15.88 17.97
CA ASP A 126 -7.85 14.53 17.52
C ASP A 126 -9.27 14.46 16.92
N GLN A 127 -10.26 15.01 17.63
CA GLN A 127 -11.63 15.09 17.13
C GLN A 127 -11.75 15.91 15.83
N PHE A 128 -11.07 17.05 15.79
CA PHE A 128 -11.07 17.91 14.59
C PHE A 128 -10.42 17.20 13.40
N THR A 129 -9.31 16.49 13.62
CA THR A 129 -8.67 15.67 12.59
C THR A 129 -9.64 14.62 12.02
N GLU A 130 -10.40 13.93 12.88
CA GLU A 130 -11.41 12.97 12.43
C GLU A 130 -12.53 13.63 11.62
N GLN A 131 -12.99 14.80 12.05
CA GLN A 131 -14.03 15.56 11.33
C GLN A 131 -13.56 15.98 9.95
N VAL A 132 -12.32 16.47 9.83
CA VAL A 132 -11.74 16.85 8.53
C VAL A 132 -11.65 15.62 7.61
N ILE A 133 -11.13 14.49 8.11
CA ILE A 133 -11.06 13.25 7.31
C ILE A 133 -12.45 12.81 6.85
N ALA A 134 -13.43 12.85 7.74
CA ALA A 134 -14.81 12.48 7.41
C ALA A 134 -15.41 13.42 6.35
N ALA A 135 -15.16 14.73 6.43
CA ALA A 135 -15.63 15.70 5.46
C ALA A 135 -14.98 15.48 4.09
N ILE A 136 -13.66 15.24 4.03
CA ILE A 136 -12.97 14.92 2.77
C ILE A 136 -13.56 13.67 2.15
N ASN A 137 -13.70 12.58 2.93
CA ASN A 137 -14.24 11.32 2.42
C ASN A 137 -15.71 11.46 1.94
N ALA A 138 -16.50 12.29 2.61
CA ALA A 138 -17.88 12.56 2.23
C ALA A 138 -18.00 13.39 0.94
N SER A 139 -16.98 14.18 0.59
CA SER A 139 -16.98 14.96 -0.67
C SER A 139 -16.91 14.08 -1.92
N GLY A 140 -16.37 12.86 -1.79
CA GLY A 140 -16.15 11.94 -2.91
C GLY A 140 -14.94 12.27 -3.80
N GLU A 141 -14.19 13.34 -3.49
CA GLU A 141 -13.01 13.74 -4.26
C GLU A 141 -11.78 12.88 -3.93
N ALA A 142 -11.60 12.55 -2.66
CA ALA A 142 -10.50 11.73 -2.19
C ALA A 142 -10.94 10.84 -1.04
N PHE A 143 -10.21 9.76 -0.79
CA PHE A 143 -10.43 8.87 0.34
C PHE A 143 -9.15 8.68 1.15
N PHE A 144 -9.22 9.08 2.41
CA PHE A 144 -8.13 8.89 3.37
C PHE A 144 -8.56 8.09 4.57
N GLN A 145 -7.64 7.30 5.09
CA GLN A 145 -7.87 6.53 6.31
C GLN A 145 -7.34 7.28 7.53
N PRO A 146 -8.12 7.31 8.63
CA PRO A 146 -7.60 7.76 9.92
C PRO A 146 -6.54 6.78 10.43
N SER A 147 -5.58 7.31 11.16
CA SER A 147 -4.51 6.54 11.83
C SER A 147 -4.15 7.17 13.17
N THR A 148 -3.27 6.53 13.91
CA THR A 148 -2.71 7.06 15.15
C THR A 148 -1.20 6.94 15.10
N PHE A 149 -0.50 8.04 15.29
CA PHE A 149 0.96 8.10 15.34
C PHE A 149 1.43 8.85 16.59
N LYS A 150 2.29 8.21 17.38
CA LYS A 150 2.78 8.76 18.65
C LYS A 150 1.66 9.29 19.55
N ARG A 151 0.56 8.53 19.65
CA ARG A 151 -0.66 8.85 20.41
C ARG A 151 -1.47 10.05 19.88
N LYS A 152 -1.22 10.56 18.71
CA LYS A 152 -1.98 11.61 18.03
C LYS A 152 -2.79 11.02 16.89
N ARG A 153 -4.06 11.40 16.78
CA ARG A 153 -4.88 11.06 15.60
C ARG A 153 -4.36 11.82 14.38
N CYS A 154 -4.32 11.14 13.25
CA CYS A 154 -3.81 11.71 12.01
C CYS A 154 -4.50 11.13 10.78
N MET A 155 -4.43 11.83 9.68
CA MET A 155 -4.79 11.39 8.35
C MET A 155 -3.59 10.71 7.71
N ARG A 156 -3.78 9.48 7.22
CA ARG A 156 -2.76 8.79 6.44
C ARG A 156 -2.96 9.06 4.96
N VAL A 157 -2.00 9.73 4.35
CA VAL A 157 -1.86 9.83 2.91
C VAL A 157 -1.13 8.58 2.41
N SER A 158 -1.72 7.87 1.45
CA SER A 158 -1.11 6.67 0.85
C SER A 158 -1.48 6.60 -0.62
N VAL A 159 -0.50 6.75 -1.50
CA VAL A 159 -0.72 6.75 -2.94
C VAL A 159 -0.08 5.51 -3.56
N SER A 160 -0.90 4.64 -4.15
CA SER A 160 -0.45 3.44 -4.86
C SER A 160 -1.26 3.14 -6.11
N GLY A 161 -2.24 3.98 -6.44
CA GLY A 161 -3.12 3.81 -7.60
C GLY A 161 -2.41 4.14 -8.92
N TRP A 162 -2.44 3.22 -9.89
CA TRP A 162 -1.87 3.47 -11.20
C TRP A 162 -2.60 4.57 -11.99
N ARG A 163 -3.87 4.83 -11.64
CA ARG A 163 -4.70 5.86 -12.28
C ARG A 163 -4.49 7.25 -11.71
N THR A 164 -3.94 7.37 -10.50
CA THR A 164 -3.72 8.66 -9.87
C THR A 164 -2.75 9.50 -10.71
N ASN A 165 -3.16 10.71 -11.03
CA ASN A 165 -2.43 11.66 -11.86
C ASN A 165 -2.29 13.03 -11.16
N GLU A 166 -1.62 13.98 -11.78
CA GLU A 166 -1.36 15.32 -11.23
C GLU A 166 -2.64 16.14 -11.00
N GLU A 167 -3.69 15.90 -11.81
CA GLU A 167 -4.99 16.56 -11.63
C GLU A 167 -5.68 16.09 -10.36
N ASP A 168 -5.67 14.77 -10.12
CA ASP A 168 -6.21 14.19 -8.90
C ASP A 168 -5.50 14.76 -7.67
N VAL A 169 -4.15 14.89 -7.73
CA VAL A 169 -3.35 15.46 -6.64
C VAL A 169 -3.72 16.93 -6.37
N ARG A 170 -3.96 17.74 -7.43
CA ARG A 170 -4.35 19.15 -7.28
C ARG A 170 -5.74 19.34 -6.69
N ARG A 171 -6.65 18.40 -6.95
CA ARG A 171 -8.02 18.42 -6.44
C ARG A 171 -8.13 17.93 -5.01
N THR A 172 -7.15 17.15 -4.57
CA THR A 172 -7.06 16.62 -3.21
C THR A 172 -6.56 17.67 -2.22
#